data_b54b782aa8a9161aff709a27b8e34bdd
#
_entry.id   b54b782aa8a9161aff709a27b8e34bdd
#
_cell.length_a   1.000
_cell.length_b   1.000
_cell.length_c   1.000
_cell.angle_alpha   90.00
_cell.angle_beta   90.00
_cell.angle_gamma   90.00
#
_symmetry.space_group_name_H-M   'P 1'
#
loop_
_entity.id
_entity.type
_entity.pdbx_description
1 polymer ?
#
loop_
_entity_poly.entity_id
_entity_poly.type
_entity_poly.pdbx_seq_one_letter_code
_entity_poly.pdbx_strand_id
1 'polypeptide(L)'
;MLRPALLLGASCLSVAAATLHVNVKGDDRGEGSEAKPLRTIQRAAEMAQPGDTVLVAPGIYRERIAPPRGGKDGAPIVFRSSEKHGAIVRGSTPWKPTWTKVAPGTYTGKVDEALFPDDSHADGGNPFRIPLSATPYGREGQPEAERKYPNSDPTLSFNLGQVFVDDECYEQEPKAAAHAKRAKTWRYENGTLSIHFPDDVPGQHAVEITNQRRLFAPHQRQLGFITIEGFVFERCGNQYPANFWEKEHAAWQHAGMVGTRSGRNWVIRGNILRFANGIGLDLGNEGNEAADLEKGDHGKATGARGHLVEGNTLADNGAAGTASYNGANLTIRGNIVERNNRLRFTGKKRWESAGIKLHNPNNSVIEGNLVRDNLVMWGIWCDQGGGQDTRIVGNTVLRQGAGIDFEIGPAKPCVVERNVLIENGVGVRTRESGGVTIARNLFVGSKVADVEFSVERKREGNWSAERCAIQHNLMLGGTGLRLKLTAPDQFRCAGRQLDGNLFGGVAGDKRFAFEKEPPMALVQWQAKWMSFNGDTDAEQRSRMVGEGAYRFDETKMALTLELRFDPKTAGETYPGLHQGANVLPVGTK
;
A
#
# COMPACT_ATOMS: atom_id res chain seq x y z
N MET A 1 -15.66 -70.72 11.84
CA MET A 1 -15.88 -69.72 12.91
C MET A 1 -15.49 -68.31 12.35
N LEU A 2 -16.47 -67.56 11.88
CA LEU A 2 -16.27 -66.18 11.42
C LEU A 2 -16.40 -65.25 12.62
N ARG A 3 -15.38 -64.42 12.86
CA ARG A 3 -15.43 -63.31 13.83
C ARG A 3 -16.07 -62.12 13.17
N PRO A 4 -17.03 -61.42 13.78
CA PRO A 4 -17.54 -60.16 13.25
C PRO A 4 -16.54 -59.04 13.53
N ALA A 5 -16.19 -58.26 12.48
CA ALA A 5 -15.45 -57.03 12.59
C ALA A 5 -16.38 -55.92 13.12
N LEU A 6 -16.05 -55.35 14.27
CA LEU A 6 -16.69 -54.16 14.82
C LEU A 6 -16.20 -52.94 14.01
N LEU A 7 -17.06 -52.37 13.19
CA LEU A 7 -16.87 -51.03 12.62
C LEU A 7 -17.15 -49.97 13.71
N LEU A 8 -16.09 -49.41 14.29
CA LEU A 8 -16.21 -48.19 15.06
C LEU A 8 -16.48 -47.02 14.10
N GLY A 9 -17.73 -46.63 14.01
CA GLY A 9 -18.12 -45.39 13.35
C GLY A 9 -17.60 -44.19 14.16
N ALA A 10 -16.58 -43.50 13.66
CA ALA A 10 -16.17 -42.23 14.18
C ALA A 10 -17.27 -41.20 13.86
N SER A 11 -18.14 -40.91 14.82
CA SER A 11 -19.07 -39.80 14.76
C SER A 11 -18.24 -38.52 14.79
N CYS A 12 -18.05 -37.86 13.63
CA CYS A 12 -17.63 -36.46 13.58
C CYS A 12 -18.75 -35.63 14.23
N LEU A 13 -18.61 -35.33 15.50
CA LEU A 13 -19.37 -34.28 16.15
C LEU A 13 -18.99 -32.98 15.45
N SER A 14 -19.85 -32.46 14.59
CA SER A 14 -19.75 -31.09 14.10
C SER A 14 -19.99 -30.19 15.31
N VAL A 15 -18.93 -29.62 15.86
CA VAL A 15 -19.04 -28.56 16.85
C VAL A 15 -19.72 -27.40 16.13
N ALA A 16 -20.89 -26.99 16.61
CA ALA A 16 -21.57 -25.80 16.06
C ALA A 16 -20.67 -24.58 16.23
N ALA A 17 -20.60 -23.73 15.19
CA ALA A 17 -19.85 -22.49 15.24
C ALA A 17 -20.31 -21.61 16.42
N ALA A 18 -19.38 -21.24 17.28
CA ALA A 18 -19.65 -20.41 18.45
C ALA A 18 -19.45 -18.91 18.14
N THR A 19 -20.15 -18.07 18.91
CA THR A 19 -19.86 -16.64 18.96
C THR A 19 -19.24 -16.30 20.31
N LEU A 20 -18.01 -15.79 20.29
CA LEU A 20 -17.30 -15.27 21.44
C LEU A 20 -17.48 -13.77 21.50
N HIS A 21 -18.12 -13.27 22.53
CA HIS A 21 -18.39 -11.85 22.73
C HIS A 21 -17.24 -11.18 23.49
N VAL A 22 -16.81 -10.03 23.00
CA VAL A 22 -15.76 -9.21 23.61
C VAL A 22 -16.28 -7.81 23.89
N ASN A 23 -16.01 -7.31 25.09
CA ASN A 23 -16.38 -5.97 25.51
C ASN A 23 -15.30 -5.41 26.46
N VAL A 24 -14.93 -4.13 26.31
CA VAL A 24 -13.90 -3.48 27.16
C VAL A 24 -14.23 -3.56 28.68
N LYS A 25 -15.49 -3.78 29.04
CA LYS A 25 -15.95 -3.99 30.42
C LYS A 25 -16.07 -5.46 30.82
N GLY A 26 -15.68 -6.39 29.95
CA GLY A 26 -15.73 -7.82 30.17
C GLY A 26 -14.65 -8.33 31.13
N ASP A 27 -14.60 -9.65 31.29
CA ASP A 27 -13.61 -10.35 32.13
C ASP A 27 -13.01 -11.54 31.36
N ASP A 28 -11.67 -11.57 31.21
CA ASP A 28 -10.96 -12.63 30.47
C ASP A 28 -11.01 -14.00 31.15
N ARG A 29 -11.51 -14.09 32.40
CA ARG A 29 -11.86 -15.34 33.06
C ARG A 29 -13.23 -15.88 32.65
N GLY A 30 -14.01 -15.07 31.95
CA GLY A 30 -15.34 -15.42 31.45
C GLY A 30 -15.30 -16.46 30.35
N GLU A 31 -16.49 -16.93 29.98
CA GLU A 31 -16.69 -17.93 28.93
C GLU A 31 -16.89 -17.33 27.53
N GLY A 32 -16.98 -15.99 27.43
CA GLY A 32 -17.18 -15.29 26.17
C GLY A 32 -18.61 -15.34 25.65
N SER A 33 -19.60 -15.63 26.49
CA SER A 33 -21.00 -15.49 26.12
C SER A 33 -21.44 -14.01 26.10
N GLU A 34 -22.57 -13.68 25.51
CA GLU A 34 -23.09 -12.32 25.47
C GLU A 34 -23.31 -11.74 26.88
N ALA A 35 -23.78 -12.58 27.83
CA ALA A 35 -23.98 -12.19 29.22
C ALA A 35 -22.67 -12.06 30.04
N LYS A 36 -21.61 -12.76 29.62
CA LYS A 36 -20.29 -12.75 30.27
C LYS A 36 -19.20 -12.60 29.22
N PRO A 37 -19.08 -11.43 28.59
CA PRO A 37 -18.13 -11.18 27.52
C PRO A 37 -16.68 -11.20 28.06
N LEU A 38 -15.75 -11.55 27.20
CA LEU A 38 -14.31 -11.40 27.43
C LEU A 38 -13.93 -9.92 27.38
N ARG A 39 -12.85 -9.56 28.06
CA ARG A 39 -12.36 -8.18 28.04
C ARG A 39 -11.46 -7.89 26.85
N THR A 40 -10.64 -8.87 26.44
CA THR A 40 -9.65 -8.68 25.38
C THR A 40 -9.98 -9.53 24.14
N ILE A 41 -9.65 -8.97 22.97
CA ILE A 41 -9.77 -9.68 21.70
C ILE A 41 -8.75 -10.82 21.64
N GLN A 42 -7.55 -10.62 22.24
CA GLN A 42 -6.52 -11.67 22.32
C GLN A 42 -7.03 -12.91 23.06
N ARG A 43 -7.72 -12.73 24.18
CA ARG A 43 -8.29 -13.87 24.92
C ARG A 43 -9.34 -14.62 24.09
N ALA A 44 -10.19 -13.90 23.38
CA ALA A 44 -11.14 -14.53 22.46
C ALA A 44 -10.43 -15.26 21.31
N ALA A 45 -9.35 -14.70 20.76
CA ALA A 45 -8.55 -15.34 19.72
C ALA A 45 -7.90 -16.65 20.20
N GLU A 46 -7.50 -16.72 21.46
CA GLU A 46 -6.97 -17.95 22.07
C GLU A 46 -8.03 -19.06 22.18
N MET A 47 -9.28 -18.68 22.44
CA MET A 47 -10.39 -19.62 22.59
C MET A 47 -10.97 -20.06 21.26
N ALA A 48 -11.04 -19.16 20.28
CA ALA A 48 -11.71 -19.38 18.99
C ALA A 48 -11.21 -20.63 18.25
N GLN A 49 -12.13 -21.42 17.72
CA GLN A 49 -11.90 -22.59 16.90
C GLN A 49 -12.31 -22.32 15.43
N PRO A 50 -11.88 -23.13 14.47
CA PRO A 50 -12.35 -23.00 13.08
C PRO A 50 -13.88 -23.00 12.99
N GLY A 51 -14.41 -21.93 12.36
CA GLY A 51 -15.85 -21.67 12.23
C GLY A 51 -16.39 -20.64 13.22
N ASP A 52 -15.67 -20.33 14.30
CA ASP A 52 -16.13 -19.41 15.32
C ASP A 52 -16.06 -17.94 14.88
N THR A 53 -16.92 -17.14 15.50
CA THR A 53 -16.93 -15.68 15.37
C THR A 53 -16.55 -15.02 16.68
N VAL A 54 -15.53 -14.17 16.66
CA VAL A 54 -15.18 -13.23 17.72
C VAL A 54 -15.90 -11.92 17.43
N LEU A 55 -16.97 -11.65 18.17
CA LEU A 55 -17.81 -10.45 18.01
C LEU A 55 -17.42 -9.40 19.04
N VAL A 56 -16.87 -8.28 18.55
CA VAL A 56 -16.24 -7.25 19.36
C VAL A 56 -17.12 -6.02 19.47
N ALA A 57 -17.53 -5.67 20.70
CA ALA A 57 -18.33 -4.49 20.97
C ALA A 57 -17.54 -3.19 20.75
N PRO A 58 -18.22 -2.04 20.52
CA PRO A 58 -17.57 -0.74 20.43
C PRO A 58 -16.70 -0.44 21.65
N GLY A 59 -15.51 0.14 21.39
CA GLY A 59 -14.54 0.50 22.42
C GLY A 59 -13.13 0.59 21.90
N ILE A 60 -12.20 1.07 22.74
CA ILE A 60 -10.77 1.16 22.42
C ILE A 60 -10.05 0.00 23.10
N TYR A 61 -9.50 -0.89 22.27
CA TYR A 61 -8.72 -2.06 22.67
C TYR A 61 -7.24 -1.78 22.45
N ARG A 62 -6.46 -1.68 23.55
CA ARG A 62 -5.03 -1.36 23.50
C ARG A 62 -4.20 -2.62 23.69
N GLU A 63 -4.20 -3.42 22.66
CA GLU A 63 -3.60 -4.75 22.68
C GLU A 63 -3.03 -5.14 21.32
N ARG A 64 -2.17 -6.14 21.31
CA ARG A 64 -1.80 -6.88 20.13
C ARG A 64 -2.64 -8.15 20.06
N ILE A 65 -3.20 -8.42 18.90
CA ILE A 65 -3.97 -9.63 18.61
C ILE A 65 -3.09 -10.59 17.81
N ALA A 66 -2.75 -11.72 18.41
CA ALA A 66 -1.93 -12.77 17.80
C ALA A 66 -2.67 -14.12 17.87
N PRO A 67 -3.59 -14.41 16.94
CA PRO A 67 -4.31 -15.67 16.92
C PRO A 67 -3.34 -16.86 16.90
N PRO A 68 -3.50 -17.85 17.78
CA PRO A 68 -2.61 -19.02 17.82
C PRO A 68 -2.92 -20.03 16.72
N ARG A 69 -4.08 -19.90 16.08
CA ARG A 69 -4.54 -20.78 14.98
C ARG A 69 -5.35 -20.03 13.96
N GLY A 70 -5.44 -20.60 12.75
CA GLY A 70 -6.37 -20.18 11.70
C GLY A 70 -7.63 -21.03 11.65
N GLY A 71 -8.53 -20.66 10.75
CA GLY A 71 -9.69 -21.46 10.37
C GLY A 71 -9.34 -22.56 9.38
N LYS A 72 -10.37 -23.06 8.71
CA LYS A 72 -10.29 -24.06 7.63
C LYS A 72 -11.14 -23.60 6.46
N ASP A 73 -10.99 -24.25 5.32
CA ASP A 73 -11.87 -24.02 4.19
C ASP A 73 -13.33 -24.32 4.59
N GLY A 74 -14.23 -23.39 4.26
CA GLY A 74 -15.62 -23.43 4.69
C GLY A 74 -15.88 -23.12 6.18
N ALA A 75 -14.83 -22.98 7.01
CA ALA A 75 -14.95 -22.70 8.44
C ALA A 75 -13.87 -21.69 8.91
N PRO A 76 -13.88 -20.43 8.43
CA PRO A 76 -12.93 -19.42 8.84
C PRO A 76 -13.13 -19.05 10.32
N ILE A 77 -12.09 -18.53 10.97
CA ILE A 77 -12.24 -17.78 12.21
C ILE A 77 -12.53 -16.33 11.85
N VAL A 78 -13.66 -15.80 12.32
CA VAL A 78 -14.12 -14.45 11.99
C VAL A 78 -13.93 -13.51 13.18
N PHE A 79 -13.17 -12.46 13.01
CA PHE A 79 -13.10 -11.32 13.93
C PHE A 79 -13.94 -10.19 13.33
N ARG A 80 -14.98 -9.79 14.05
CA ARG A 80 -15.95 -8.80 13.56
C ARG A 80 -16.24 -7.74 14.63
N SER A 81 -16.16 -6.46 14.24
CA SER A 81 -16.77 -5.40 15.04
C SER A 81 -18.28 -5.49 14.99
N SER A 82 -18.97 -5.48 16.13
CA SER A 82 -20.44 -5.57 16.19
C SER A 82 -21.14 -4.37 15.56
N GLU A 83 -20.47 -3.21 15.61
CA GLU A 83 -20.83 -2.00 14.90
C GLU A 83 -19.67 -1.61 13.99
N LYS A 84 -19.94 -1.33 12.72
CA LYS A 84 -18.89 -0.97 11.76
C LYS A 84 -18.07 0.20 12.29
N HIS A 85 -16.76 -0.02 12.43
CA HIS A 85 -15.77 0.92 12.97
C HIS A 85 -15.95 1.28 14.46
N GLY A 86 -16.81 0.57 15.19
CA GLY A 86 -17.00 0.76 16.64
C GLY A 86 -15.87 0.19 17.48
N ALA A 87 -15.31 -0.95 17.08
CA ALA A 87 -14.15 -1.55 17.75
C ALA A 87 -12.84 -0.96 17.17
N ILE A 88 -12.07 -0.28 18.04
CA ILE A 88 -10.81 0.39 17.69
C ILE A 88 -9.66 -0.34 18.36
N VAL A 89 -8.80 -0.98 17.57
CA VAL A 89 -7.54 -1.56 18.07
C VAL A 89 -6.46 -0.51 17.92
N ARG A 90 -5.96 0.01 19.06
CA ARG A 90 -5.07 1.16 19.10
C ARG A 90 -3.72 0.82 19.71
N GLY A 91 -2.66 1.11 18.98
CA GLY A 91 -1.28 0.83 19.38
C GLY A 91 -0.60 1.95 20.18
N SER A 92 -1.36 2.89 20.70
CA SER A 92 -0.87 3.93 21.60
C SER A 92 -1.55 3.85 22.96
N THR A 93 -0.93 4.40 23.99
CA THR A 93 -1.45 4.45 25.36
C THR A 93 -1.42 5.89 25.89
N PRO A 94 -2.39 6.30 26.73
CA PRO A 94 -2.31 7.59 27.42
C PRO A 94 -1.02 7.72 28.20
N TRP A 95 -0.40 8.89 28.10
CA TRP A 95 0.86 9.19 28.77
C TRP A 95 0.74 10.51 29.52
N LYS A 96 0.89 10.45 30.83
CA LYS A 96 0.72 11.57 31.78
C LYS A 96 1.97 11.70 32.65
N PRO A 97 3.06 12.25 32.11
CA PRO A 97 4.29 12.42 32.89
C PRO A 97 4.18 13.63 33.82
N THR A 98 5.11 13.75 34.76
CA THR A 98 5.41 15.03 35.37
C THR A 98 6.15 15.90 34.36
N TRP A 99 5.52 16.97 33.92
CA TRP A 99 6.09 17.87 32.93
C TRP A 99 7.15 18.78 33.51
N THR A 100 8.30 18.87 32.85
CA THR A 100 9.36 19.82 33.12
C THR A 100 9.54 20.75 31.92
N LYS A 101 9.35 22.05 32.12
CA LYS A 101 9.57 23.06 31.09
C LYS A 101 11.06 23.24 30.84
N VAL A 102 11.50 23.14 29.59
CA VAL A 102 12.92 23.27 29.19
C VAL A 102 13.16 24.46 28.26
N ALA A 103 12.11 24.94 27.55
CA ALA A 103 12.12 26.14 26.73
C ALA A 103 10.66 26.62 26.54
N PRO A 104 10.41 27.83 26.00
CA PRO A 104 9.06 28.24 25.62
C PRO A 104 8.40 27.20 24.71
N GLY A 105 7.19 26.78 25.06
CA GLY A 105 6.44 25.72 24.38
C GLY A 105 6.99 24.30 24.53
N THR A 106 8.23 24.13 25.02
CA THR A 106 8.90 22.83 25.06
C THR A 106 8.95 22.24 26.46
N TYR A 107 8.38 21.05 26.58
CA TYR A 107 8.30 20.30 27.83
C TYR A 107 8.85 18.89 27.68
N THR A 108 9.42 18.38 28.77
CA THR A 108 9.95 17.01 28.83
C THR A 108 9.22 16.19 29.86
N GLY A 109 9.13 14.89 29.62
CA GLY A 109 8.63 13.89 30.54
C GLY A 109 9.39 12.57 30.41
N LYS A 110 9.59 11.87 31.51
CA LYS A 110 10.20 10.53 31.49
C LYS A 110 9.19 9.49 30.95
N VAL A 111 9.68 8.58 30.15
CA VAL A 111 8.93 7.44 29.63
C VAL A 111 9.23 6.24 30.52
N ASP A 112 8.18 5.66 31.08
CA ASP A 112 8.28 4.44 31.88
C ASP A 112 8.34 3.21 30.92
N GLU A 113 9.36 2.38 31.06
CA GLU A 113 9.53 1.14 30.28
C GLU A 113 8.39 0.14 30.52
N ALA A 114 7.72 0.19 31.67
CA ALA A 114 6.56 -0.66 31.98
C ALA A 114 5.34 -0.40 31.05
N LEU A 115 5.33 0.69 30.27
CA LEU A 115 4.29 0.97 29.29
C LEU A 115 4.39 0.08 28.04
N PHE A 116 5.52 -0.60 27.84
CA PHE A 116 5.78 -1.36 26.61
C PHE A 116 5.68 -2.86 26.88
N PRO A 117 5.19 -3.63 25.87
CA PRO A 117 5.20 -5.08 25.97
C PRO A 117 6.62 -5.63 26.11
N ASP A 118 6.73 -6.80 26.70
CA ASP A 118 7.97 -7.58 26.72
C ASP A 118 8.56 -7.72 25.31
N ASP A 119 9.87 -7.62 25.18
CA ASP A 119 10.62 -7.78 23.93
C ASP A 119 10.97 -9.24 23.58
N SER A 120 10.41 -10.20 24.32
CA SER A 120 10.57 -11.65 24.06
C SER A 120 10.21 -12.07 22.63
N HIS A 121 9.43 -11.24 21.92
CA HIS A 121 9.14 -11.37 20.49
C HIS A 121 9.80 -10.24 19.69
N ALA A 122 10.23 -10.56 18.46
CA ALA A 122 10.91 -9.62 17.55
C ALA A 122 10.17 -8.29 17.30
N ASP A 123 8.90 -8.20 17.66
CA ASP A 123 8.03 -7.01 17.53
C ASP A 123 7.52 -6.50 18.91
N GLY A 124 8.16 -6.88 19.99
CA GLY A 124 8.00 -6.29 21.32
C GLY A 124 8.94 -5.10 21.58
N GLY A 125 9.00 -4.66 22.84
CA GLY A 125 9.89 -3.62 23.32
C GLY A 125 9.47 -2.18 23.04
N ASN A 126 10.24 -1.25 23.53
CA ASN A 126 9.99 0.19 23.45
C ASN A 126 10.28 0.73 22.03
N PRO A 127 9.27 1.14 21.22
CA PRO A 127 9.47 1.62 19.87
C PRO A 127 10.32 2.89 19.78
N PHE A 128 10.39 3.70 20.84
CA PHE A 128 11.23 4.90 20.89
C PHE A 128 12.73 4.59 20.97
N ARG A 129 13.11 3.37 21.33
CA ARG A 129 14.51 2.90 21.36
C ARG A 129 14.95 2.21 20.08
N ILE A 130 14.02 1.92 19.18
CA ILE A 130 14.30 1.16 17.95
C ILE A 130 14.45 2.16 16.81
N PRO A 131 15.61 2.22 16.15
CA PRO A 131 15.82 3.13 15.05
C PRO A 131 14.94 2.74 13.84
N LEU A 132 14.44 3.75 13.16
CA LEU A 132 13.77 3.57 11.88
C LEU A 132 14.81 3.22 10.80
N SER A 133 14.56 2.19 10.00
CA SER A 133 15.49 1.69 8.98
C SER A 133 15.72 2.64 7.80
N ALA A 134 14.95 3.70 7.67
CA ALA A 134 15.12 4.74 6.65
C ALA A 134 14.90 6.12 7.27
N THR A 135 15.39 7.16 6.61
CA THR A 135 15.19 8.56 7.06
C THR A 135 13.92 9.12 6.46
N PRO A 136 12.91 9.46 7.27
CA PRO A 136 11.68 10.12 6.81
C PRO A 136 11.89 11.64 6.61
N TYR A 137 10.79 12.31 6.25
CA TYR A 137 10.73 13.76 6.05
C TYR A 137 11.74 14.32 5.05
N GLY A 138 12.12 13.53 4.05
CA GLY A 138 12.97 13.99 2.95
C GLY A 138 12.33 15.19 2.26
N ARG A 139 13.04 16.33 2.24
CA ARG A 139 12.61 17.55 1.54
C ARG A 139 13.16 17.53 0.12
N GLU A 140 12.39 18.01 -0.85
CA GLU A 140 12.94 18.36 -2.16
C GLU A 140 14.11 19.30 -1.97
N GLY A 141 15.25 19.03 -2.64
CA GLY A 141 16.45 19.86 -2.57
C GLY A 141 17.44 19.50 -1.46
N GLN A 142 17.18 18.50 -0.60
CA GLN A 142 18.21 18.03 0.33
C GLN A 142 19.36 17.34 -0.42
N PRO A 143 20.63 17.63 -0.09
CA PRO A 143 21.79 16.96 -0.67
C PRO A 143 21.70 15.45 -0.52
N GLU A 144 22.13 14.69 -1.53
CA GLU A 144 22.09 13.22 -1.51
C GLU A 144 22.88 12.62 -0.33
N ALA A 145 23.90 13.34 0.15
CA ALA A 145 24.67 12.96 1.32
C ALA A 145 23.86 12.93 2.62
N GLU A 146 22.85 13.80 2.75
CA GLU A 146 21.94 13.82 3.92
C GLU A 146 20.83 12.76 3.84
N ARG A 147 20.72 12.09 2.67
CA ARG A 147 19.75 11.02 2.42
C ARG A 147 20.34 9.63 2.65
N LYS A 148 21.50 9.51 3.31
CA LYS A 148 22.21 8.24 3.48
C LYS A 148 21.52 7.28 4.45
N TYR A 149 21.61 6.07 4.10
CA TYR A 149 21.29 4.84 4.83
C TYR A 149 22.25 4.54 5.95
N PRO A 150 21.74 3.75 6.88
CA PRO A 150 20.85 4.12 7.94
C PRO A 150 21.46 5.27 8.71
N ASN A 151 20.70 6.02 9.48
CA ASN A 151 21.23 7.13 10.26
C ASN A 151 22.59 6.80 10.89
N SER A 152 23.67 7.16 10.19
CA SER A 152 25.02 7.05 10.72
C SER A 152 25.29 8.10 11.82
N ASP A 153 24.38 9.07 11.92
CA ASP A 153 24.40 10.08 12.97
C ASP A 153 23.35 9.73 14.03
N PRO A 154 23.75 9.24 15.20
CA PRO A 154 22.82 8.90 16.29
C PRO A 154 22.03 10.11 16.79
N THR A 155 22.51 11.34 16.54
CA THR A 155 21.80 12.58 16.91
C THR A 155 20.65 12.91 15.95
N LEU A 156 20.58 12.25 14.79
CA LEU A 156 19.51 12.37 13.79
C LEU A 156 18.64 11.12 13.73
N SER A 157 18.69 10.28 14.73
CA SER A 157 18.01 8.98 14.75
C SER A 157 16.50 9.14 14.83
N PHE A 158 15.81 8.89 13.72
CA PHE A 158 14.38 8.61 13.74
C PHE A 158 14.14 7.22 14.33
N ASN A 159 13.07 7.08 15.10
CA ASN A 159 12.69 5.83 15.74
C ASN A 159 11.24 5.43 15.41
N LEU A 160 10.80 4.27 15.90
CA LEU A 160 9.48 3.72 15.59
C LEU A 160 8.36 4.36 16.41
N GLY A 161 8.69 5.20 17.41
CA GLY A 161 7.70 5.87 18.24
C GLY A 161 6.85 6.86 17.46
N GLN A 162 5.65 7.11 17.95
CA GLN A 162 4.78 8.19 17.50
C GLN A 162 4.16 8.85 18.73
N VAL A 163 3.91 10.14 18.63
CA VAL A 163 3.27 10.94 19.68
C VAL A 163 2.03 11.58 19.11
N PHE A 164 0.92 11.44 19.81
CA PHE A 164 -0.36 12.02 19.48
C PHE A 164 -0.78 12.99 20.58
N VAL A 165 -1.16 14.20 20.20
CA VAL A 165 -1.66 15.23 21.10
C VAL A 165 -3.05 15.62 20.60
N ASP A 166 -4.07 15.42 21.42
CA ASP A 166 -5.49 15.63 21.05
C ASP A 166 -5.86 14.96 19.72
N ASP A 167 -5.46 13.71 19.56
CA ASP A 167 -5.62 12.88 18.37
C ASP A 167 -4.80 13.31 17.13
N GLU A 168 -4.11 14.44 17.16
CA GLU A 168 -3.18 14.87 16.11
C GLU A 168 -1.82 14.18 16.26
N CYS A 169 -1.31 13.61 15.17
CA CYS A 169 0.02 12.99 15.13
C CYS A 169 1.10 14.06 14.96
N TYR A 170 1.91 14.28 15.97
CA TYR A 170 3.03 15.22 15.92
C TYR A 170 4.22 14.63 15.19
N GLU A 171 5.02 15.47 14.53
CA GLU A 171 6.20 15.05 13.78
C GLU A 171 7.42 14.82 14.69
N GLN A 172 8.18 13.78 14.42
CA GLN A 172 9.48 13.61 15.05
C GLN A 172 10.49 14.61 14.49
N GLU A 173 11.15 15.39 15.35
CA GLU A 173 12.24 16.29 15.00
C GLU A 173 13.47 15.96 15.86
N PRO A 174 14.42 15.16 15.33
CA PRO A 174 15.57 14.70 16.12
C PRO A 174 16.53 15.82 16.54
N LYS A 175 16.62 16.90 15.74
CA LYS A 175 17.52 18.04 16.01
C LYS A 175 16.95 18.92 17.11
N ALA A 176 17.59 18.98 18.26
CA ALA A 176 17.13 19.77 19.41
C ALA A 176 16.86 21.25 19.10
N ALA A 177 17.76 21.91 18.34
CA ALA A 177 17.61 23.30 17.98
C ALA A 177 16.43 23.56 17.00
N ALA A 178 16.09 22.61 16.15
CA ALA A 178 14.93 22.69 15.27
C ALA A 178 13.63 22.39 16.04
N HIS A 179 13.64 21.37 16.88
CA HIS A 179 12.54 21.01 17.78
C HIS A 179 12.12 22.18 18.69
N ALA A 180 13.09 22.87 19.29
CA ALA A 180 12.82 24.02 20.16
C ALA A 180 12.13 25.22 19.44
N LYS A 181 12.18 25.26 18.11
CA LYS A 181 11.60 26.35 17.29
C LYS A 181 10.33 25.95 16.54
N ARG A 182 9.97 24.67 16.56
CA ARG A 182 8.89 24.14 15.72
C ARG A 182 7.84 23.45 16.58
N ALA A 183 6.70 24.09 16.73
CA ALA A 183 5.54 23.51 17.39
C ALA A 183 5.04 22.24 16.70
N LYS A 184 4.29 21.44 17.43
CA LYS A 184 3.76 20.14 16.99
C LYS A 184 4.85 19.15 16.59
N THR A 185 6.00 19.21 17.28
CA THR A 185 7.09 18.25 17.13
C THR A 185 7.42 17.56 18.44
N TRP A 186 8.10 16.43 18.32
CA TRP A 186 8.62 15.70 19.48
C TRP A 186 10.01 15.12 19.17
N ARG A 187 10.78 14.82 20.22
CA ARG A 187 12.03 14.07 20.15
C ARG A 187 12.17 13.15 21.36
N TYR A 188 12.92 12.08 21.20
CA TYR A 188 13.23 11.14 22.28
C TYR A 188 14.73 11.06 22.47
N GLU A 189 15.15 11.09 23.74
CA GLU A 189 16.55 10.95 24.11
C GLU A 189 16.65 10.37 25.53
N ASN A 190 17.44 9.31 25.69
CA ASN A 190 17.77 8.72 26.99
C ASN A 190 16.56 8.50 27.94
N GLY A 191 15.49 7.89 27.43
CA GLY A 191 14.30 7.60 28.24
C GLY A 191 13.39 8.82 28.49
N THR A 192 13.62 9.92 27.78
CA THR A 192 12.86 11.16 27.95
C THR A 192 12.25 11.58 26.61
N LEU A 193 10.96 11.85 26.60
CA LEU A 193 10.26 12.52 25.51
C LEU A 193 10.23 14.03 25.75
N SER A 194 10.53 14.78 24.71
CA SER A 194 10.35 16.23 24.63
C SER A 194 9.28 16.54 23.59
N ILE A 195 8.30 17.35 23.94
CA ILE A 195 7.19 17.76 23.07
C ILE A 195 7.11 19.28 23.04
N HIS A 196 6.95 19.84 21.84
CA HIS A 196 6.72 21.28 21.66
C HIS A 196 5.23 21.54 21.43
N PHE A 197 4.58 22.07 22.45
CA PHE A 197 3.16 22.47 22.42
C PHE A 197 3.02 23.89 21.89
N PRO A 198 2.08 24.17 20.98
CA PRO A 198 1.91 25.50 20.38
C PRO A 198 1.40 26.56 21.34
N ASP A 199 0.71 26.15 22.41
CA ASP A 199 0.05 27.02 23.38
C ASP A 199 0.72 27.06 24.76
N ASP A 200 1.84 26.36 24.91
CA ASP A 200 2.66 26.32 26.16
C ASP A 200 1.91 25.76 27.41
N VAL A 201 0.87 24.93 27.23
CA VAL A 201 0.03 24.39 28.33
C VAL A 201 -0.13 22.87 28.27
N PRO A 202 0.93 22.07 28.48
CA PRO A 202 0.93 20.62 28.28
C PRO A 202 -0.13 19.88 29.10
N GLY A 203 -0.50 20.41 30.27
CA GLY A 203 -1.48 19.78 31.17
C GLY A 203 -2.93 19.82 30.68
N GLN A 204 -3.23 20.59 29.64
CA GLN A 204 -4.55 20.69 29.05
C GLN A 204 -4.75 19.71 27.89
N HIS A 205 -3.69 19.04 27.44
CA HIS A 205 -3.71 18.14 26.29
C HIS A 205 -3.80 16.66 26.69
N ALA A 206 -4.55 15.90 25.90
CA ALA A 206 -4.54 14.46 25.95
C ALA A 206 -3.36 13.92 25.11
N VAL A 207 -2.32 13.43 25.78
CA VAL A 207 -1.14 12.90 25.10
C VAL A 207 -1.18 11.37 25.11
N GLU A 208 -1.00 10.77 23.94
CA GLU A 208 -0.79 9.33 23.77
C GLU A 208 0.54 9.05 23.11
N ILE A 209 1.21 7.97 23.49
CA ILE A 209 2.45 7.50 22.90
C ILE A 209 2.30 6.08 22.38
N THR A 210 2.89 5.79 21.23
CA THR A 210 2.87 4.45 20.65
C THR A 210 3.56 3.45 21.57
N ASN A 211 2.90 2.33 21.85
CA ASN A 211 3.47 1.25 22.66
C ASN A 211 3.37 -0.14 22.01
N GLN A 212 2.65 -0.28 20.89
CA GLN A 212 2.57 -1.53 20.15
C GLN A 212 3.26 -1.38 18.79
N ARG A 213 4.04 -2.40 18.38
CA ARG A 213 4.70 -2.44 17.08
C ARG A 213 3.85 -3.15 16.01
N ARG A 214 2.86 -3.92 16.42
CA ARG A 214 1.86 -4.58 15.57
C ARG A 214 0.53 -4.66 16.31
N LEU A 215 -0.58 -4.71 15.54
CA LEU A 215 -1.92 -4.77 16.14
C LEU A 215 -2.64 -6.09 15.88
N PHE A 216 -2.56 -6.61 14.66
CA PHE A 216 -3.14 -7.92 14.35
C PHE A 216 -2.15 -8.72 13.50
N ALA A 217 -1.45 -9.64 14.13
CA ALA A 217 -0.51 -10.51 13.42
C ALA A 217 -0.23 -11.77 14.25
N PRO A 218 -0.48 -12.96 13.73
CA PRO A 218 -0.13 -14.21 14.42
C PRO A 218 1.35 -14.29 14.78
N HIS A 219 1.71 -14.97 15.85
CA HIS A 219 3.11 -15.33 16.08
C HIS A 219 3.56 -16.46 15.15
N GLN A 220 2.65 -17.40 14.88
CA GLN A 220 2.87 -18.48 13.92
C GLN A 220 2.63 -17.97 12.50
N ARG A 221 3.50 -18.36 11.55
CA ARG A 221 3.33 -18.09 10.12
C ARG A 221 2.35 -19.07 9.47
N GLN A 222 1.91 -18.71 8.26
CA GLN A 222 1.12 -19.54 7.36
C GLN A 222 -0.28 -19.93 7.87
N LEU A 223 -0.81 -19.21 8.86
CA LEU A 223 -2.19 -19.41 9.26
C LEU A 223 -3.14 -18.99 8.14
N GLY A 224 -4.16 -19.80 7.89
CA GLY A 224 -5.14 -19.54 6.85
C GLY A 224 -6.55 -19.28 7.38
N PHE A 225 -7.42 -18.80 6.48
CA PHE A 225 -8.86 -18.70 6.71
C PHE A 225 -9.23 -17.85 7.94
N ILE A 226 -8.67 -16.66 8.02
CA ILE A 226 -9.01 -15.65 9.03
C ILE A 226 -9.76 -14.52 8.33
N THR A 227 -10.87 -14.10 8.91
CA THR A 227 -11.62 -12.91 8.46
C THR A 227 -11.51 -11.80 9.49
N ILE A 228 -11.21 -10.57 9.04
CA ILE A 228 -11.17 -9.35 9.86
C ILE A 228 -12.12 -8.35 9.24
N GLU A 229 -13.14 -7.93 9.99
CA GLU A 229 -14.24 -7.15 9.43
C GLU A 229 -14.68 -6.00 10.33
N GLY A 230 -14.71 -4.78 9.78
CA GLY A 230 -15.35 -3.62 10.38
C GLY A 230 -14.59 -2.92 11.51
N PHE A 231 -13.31 -3.19 11.71
CA PHE A 231 -12.47 -2.57 12.73
C PHE A 231 -11.85 -1.24 12.29
N VAL A 232 -11.36 -0.49 13.28
CA VAL A 232 -10.32 0.52 13.11
C VAL A 232 -9.03 -0.01 13.74
N PHE A 233 -7.92 -0.02 12.97
CA PHE A 233 -6.57 -0.29 13.44
C PHE A 233 -5.75 0.99 13.29
N GLU A 234 -5.09 1.43 14.37
CA GLU A 234 -4.39 2.72 14.32
C GLU A 234 -3.21 2.85 15.27
N ARG A 235 -2.26 3.76 14.94
CA ARG A 235 -1.16 4.24 15.81
C ARG A 235 -0.15 3.15 16.20
N CYS A 236 0.34 2.43 15.22
CA CYS A 236 1.27 1.32 15.40
C CYS A 236 2.71 1.72 15.02
N GLY A 237 3.68 1.34 15.85
CA GLY A 237 5.11 1.62 15.66
C GLY A 237 5.85 0.54 14.85
N ASN A 238 5.30 0.10 13.72
CA ASN A 238 5.96 -0.90 12.89
C ASN A 238 7.12 -0.31 12.04
N GLN A 239 8.06 -1.18 11.65
CA GLN A 239 9.26 -0.80 10.93
C GLN A 239 8.98 -0.41 9.47
N TYR A 240 9.81 0.48 8.91
CA TYR A 240 9.87 0.70 7.48
C TYR A 240 10.56 -0.49 6.78
N PRO A 241 10.00 -1.02 5.69
CA PRO A 241 10.51 -2.24 5.05
C PRO A 241 11.68 -1.94 4.11
N ALA A 242 12.79 -1.41 4.64
CA ALA A 242 13.99 -1.15 3.84
C ALA A 242 14.87 -2.39 3.75
N ASN A 243 15.32 -2.71 2.54
CA ASN A 243 16.30 -3.78 2.27
C ASN A 243 15.94 -5.14 2.92
N PHE A 244 14.67 -5.40 3.14
CA PHE A 244 14.19 -6.62 3.81
C PHE A 244 14.57 -7.91 3.06
N TRP A 245 14.97 -7.79 1.80
CA TRP A 245 15.47 -8.89 0.97
C TRP A 245 16.97 -9.19 1.16
N GLU A 246 17.72 -8.34 1.87
CA GLU A 246 19.14 -8.55 2.15
C GLU A 246 19.30 -9.33 3.46
N LYS A 247 20.23 -10.31 3.48
CA LYS A 247 20.47 -11.15 4.67
C LYS A 247 20.85 -10.35 5.91
N GLU A 248 21.66 -9.32 5.71
CA GLU A 248 22.14 -8.46 6.80
C GLU A 248 21.00 -7.64 7.45
N HIS A 249 19.87 -7.52 6.77
CA HIS A 249 18.74 -6.72 7.17
C HIS A 249 17.47 -7.53 7.44
N ALA A 250 17.60 -8.84 7.68
CA ALA A 250 16.48 -9.73 7.98
C ALA A 250 15.61 -9.29 9.18
N ALA A 251 16.17 -8.45 10.07
CA ALA A 251 15.42 -7.84 11.17
C ALA A 251 14.46 -6.72 10.72
N TRP A 252 14.59 -6.21 9.49
CA TRP A 252 13.76 -5.14 8.95
C TRP A 252 12.68 -5.68 8.03
N GLN A 253 11.91 -6.59 8.55
CA GLN A 253 10.94 -7.37 7.81
C GLN A 253 9.85 -6.49 7.17
N HIS A 254 9.33 -6.98 6.06
CA HIS A 254 8.12 -6.48 5.43
C HIS A 254 6.92 -6.81 6.32
N ALA A 255 6.60 -5.93 7.26
CA ALA A 255 5.68 -6.21 8.36
C ALA A 255 4.62 -5.11 8.50
N GLY A 256 3.38 -5.43 8.20
CA GLY A 256 2.24 -4.52 8.37
C GLY A 256 1.80 -4.35 9.83
N MET A 257 1.10 -3.26 10.12
CA MET A 257 0.33 -3.09 11.35
C MET A 257 -0.68 -4.23 11.51
N VAL A 258 -1.38 -4.57 10.44
CA VAL A 258 -2.10 -5.81 10.23
C VAL A 258 -1.32 -6.64 9.24
N GLY A 259 -1.00 -7.89 9.56
CA GLY A 259 -0.17 -8.74 8.70
C GLY A 259 -0.58 -10.20 8.72
N THR A 260 -0.67 -10.78 7.53
CA THR A 260 -1.07 -12.19 7.36
C THR A 260 0.04 -13.17 7.70
N ARG A 261 1.29 -12.71 7.80
CA ARG A 261 2.49 -13.50 8.10
C ARG A 261 2.60 -14.76 7.24
N SER A 262 2.74 -14.55 5.94
CA SER A 262 2.77 -15.64 4.95
C SER A 262 1.50 -16.52 4.99
N GLY A 263 0.38 -15.98 5.44
CA GLY A 263 -0.90 -16.66 5.54
C GLY A 263 -1.56 -16.94 4.21
N ARG A 264 -2.71 -17.61 4.24
CA ARG A 264 -3.49 -17.90 3.04
C ARG A 264 -5.00 -17.72 3.27
N ASN A 265 -5.69 -17.27 2.21
CA ASN A 265 -7.15 -17.17 2.20
C ASN A 265 -7.72 -16.34 3.36
N TRP A 266 -7.09 -15.19 3.65
CA TRP A 266 -7.65 -14.22 4.58
C TRP A 266 -8.64 -13.32 3.87
N VAL A 267 -9.68 -12.92 4.61
CA VAL A 267 -10.63 -11.89 4.17
C VAL A 267 -10.48 -10.68 5.09
N ILE A 268 -10.10 -9.55 4.52
CA ILE A 268 -9.90 -8.29 5.24
C ILE A 268 -10.82 -7.27 4.60
N ARG A 269 -11.93 -6.97 5.27
CA ARG A 269 -12.97 -6.12 4.65
C ARG A 269 -13.56 -5.07 5.56
N GLY A 270 -13.86 -3.91 4.97
CA GLY A 270 -14.60 -2.83 5.65
C GLY A 270 -13.87 -2.23 6.84
N ASN A 271 -12.54 -2.37 6.94
CA ASN A 271 -11.74 -1.84 8.03
C ASN A 271 -11.15 -0.47 7.69
N ILE A 272 -10.74 0.28 8.72
CA ILE A 272 -9.90 1.46 8.60
C ILE A 272 -8.52 1.12 9.19
N LEU A 273 -7.45 1.28 8.40
CA LEU A 273 -6.07 1.07 8.83
C LEU A 273 -5.30 2.38 8.64
N ARG A 274 -4.91 3.02 9.73
CA ARG A 274 -4.27 4.34 9.68
C ARG A 274 -3.18 4.53 10.73
N PHE A 275 -2.24 5.43 10.46
CA PHE A 275 -1.13 5.76 11.35
C PHE A 275 -0.25 4.57 11.74
N ALA A 276 -0.10 3.57 10.86
CA ALA A 276 1.05 2.70 10.93
C ALA A 276 2.31 3.52 10.66
N ASN A 277 3.40 3.26 11.37
CA ASN A 277 4.66 3.95 11.11
C ASN A 277 5.35 3.47 9.81
N GLY A 278 5.09 2.25 9.40
CA GLY A 278 5.49 1.65 8.13
C GLY A 278 4.28 1.32 7.23
N ILE A 279 4.04 0.03 7.01
CA ILE A 279 2.96 -0.50 6.17
C ILE A 279 1.67 -0.65 6.99
N GLY A 280 0.54 -0.22 6.46
CA GLY A 280 -0.78 -0.44 7.08
C GLY A 280 -1.16 -1.91 7.08
N LEU A 281 -1.21 -2.54 5.90
CA LEU A 281 -1.59 -3.94 5.69
C LEU A 281 -0.52 -4.70 4.91
N ASP A 282 -0.01 -5.80 5.45
CA ASP A 282 0.88 -6.71 4.74
C ASP A 282 0.20 -8.04 4.40
N LEU A 283 0.24 -8.38 3.10
CA LEU A 283 -0.40 -9.56 2.52
C LEU A 283 0.61 -10.61 2.03
N GLY A 284 1.89 -10.32 2.16
CA GLY A 284 2.95 -11.08 1.52
C GLY A 284 3.59 -12.13 2.44
N ASN A 285 4.66 -12.70 1.90
CA ASN A 285 5.59 -13.50 2.69
C ASN A 285 6.33 -12.56 3.62
N GLU A 286 6.18 -12.78 4.90
CA GLU A 286 6.85 -11.98 5.91
C GLU A 286 8.13 -12.66 6.38
N GLY A 287 9.16 -11.84 6.41
CA GLY A 287 10.45 -12.22 6.90
C GLY A 287 11.06 -13.30 6.02
N ASN A 288 12.10 -12.90 5.38
CA ASN A 288 13.02 -13.88 4.89
C ASN A 288 13.60 -14.57 6.11
N GLU A 289 13.06 -15.70 6.48
CA GLU A 289 13.88 -16.60 7.23
C GLU A 289 15.12 -16.83 6.38
N ALA A 290 16.28 -16.64 6.96
CA ALA A 290 17.55 -16.86 6.28
C ALA A 290 17.58 -18.22 5.55
N ALA A 291 16.84 -19.20 6.07
CA ALA A 291 16.64 -20.50 5.47
C ALA A 291 15.93 -20.50 4.11
N ASP A 292 15.00 -19.58 3.87
CA ASP A 292 14.26 -19.52 2.60
C ASP A 292 15.08 -18.81 1.52
N LEU A 293 15.88 -17.83 1.92
CA LEU A 293 16.87 -17.18 1.04
C LEU A 293 18.05 -18.11 0.69
N GLU A 294 18.52 -18.91 1.65
CA GLU A 294 19.59 -19.89 1.43
C GLU A 294 19.22 -21.01 0.45
N LYS A 295 17.95 -21.35 0.37
CA LYS A 295 17.45 -22.35 -0.58
C LYS A 295 17.23 -21.80 -2.01
N GLY A 296 17.54 -20.54 -2.25
CA GLY A 296 17.37 -19.91 -3.56
C GLY A 296 15.92 -19.82 -4.04
N ASP A 297 14.97 -19.94 -3.14
CA ASP A 297 13.54 -20.04 -3.45
C ASP A 297 12.88 -18.65 -3.52
N HIS A 298 13.56 -17.71 -4.18
CA HIS A 298 13.10 -16.33 -4.37
C HIS A 298 11.77 -16.20 -5.14
N GLY A 299 11.15 -17.26 -5.55
CA GLY A 299 9.98 -17.23 -6.43
C GLY A 299 8.86 -18.20 -6.11
N LYS A 300 9.07 -19.13 -5.21
CA LYS A 300 7.99 -20.04 -4.84
C LYS A 300 7.24 -19.48 -3.64
N ALA A 301 6.08 -18.89 -3.91
CA ALA A 301 5.13 -18.46 -2.91
C ALA A 301 4.71 -19.68 -2.07
N THR A 302 5.46 -20.01 -1.04
CA THR A 302 5.18 -21.15 -0.20
C THR A 302 4.03 -20.90 0.78
N GLY A 303 3.58 -19.63 0.94
CA GLY A 303 2.59 -19.27 1.95
C GLY A 303 1.54 -18.26 1.50
N ALA A 304 1.92 -17.02 1.29
CA ALA A 304 1.02 -15.89 1.09
C ALA A 304 0.22 -15.99 -0.22
N ARG A 305 -1.07 -16.26 -0.13
CA ARG A 305 -1.93 -16.36 -1.32
C ARG A 305 -3.42 -16.33 -0.99
N GLY A 306 -4.22 -15.98 -2.01
CA GLY A 306 -5.67 -16.12 -1.98
C GLY A 306 -6.36 -15.12 -1.04
N HIS A 307 -5.73 -13.98 -0.74
CA HIS A 307 -6.32 -12.97 0.12
C HIS A 307 -7.36 -12.14 -0.62
N LEU A 308 -8.46 -11.84 0.07
CA LEU A 308 -9.46 -10.86 -0.35
C LEU A 308 -9.35 -9.62 0.55
N VAL A 309 -9.03 -8.49 -0.06
CA VAL A 309 -8.95 -7.16 0.58
C VAL A 309 -10.01 -6.27 -0.04
N GLU A 310 -11.08 -6.00 0.70
CA GLU A 310 -12.28 -5.42 0.11
C GLU A 310 -12.86 -4.29 0.94
N GLY A 311 -13.12 -3.13 0.31
CA GLY A 311 -13.86 -2.03 0.94
C GLY A 311 -13.18 -1.43 2.18
N ASN A 312 -11.85 -1.53 2.30
CA ASN A 312 -11.11 -0.95 3.41
C ASN A 312 -10.69 0.49 3.08
N THR A 313 -10.43 1.27 4.13
CA THR A 313 -9.71 2.54 4.04
C THR A 313 -8.31 2.35 4.60
N LEU A 314 -7.28 2.54 3.76
CA LEU A 314 -5.86 2.43 4.08
C LEU A 314 -5.25 3.82 3.95
N ALA A 315 -5.14 4.56 5.05
CA ALA A 315 -4.84 6.00 5.00
C ALA A 315 -3.76 6.41 6.02
N ASP A 316 -3.04 7.48 5.68
CA ASP A 316 -2.12 8.15 6.60
C ASP A 316 -1.04 7.23 7.21
N ASN A 317 -0.67 6.14 6.51
CA ASN A 317 0.40 5.25 6.95
C ASN A 317 1.77 5.81 6.53
N GLY A 318 2.80 5.44 7.28
CA GLY A 318 4.13 6.01 7.12
C GLY A 318 4.80 5.71 5.79
N ALA A 319 4.63 4.50 5.27
CA ALA A 319 5.26 4.03 4.03
C ALA A 319 4.26 3.63 2.94
N ALA A 320 3.38 2.68 3.21
CA ALA A 320 2.44 2.15 2.24
C ALA A 320 1.08 1.87 2.86
N GLY A 321 0.02 1.97 2.07
CA GLY A 321 -1.32 1.54 2.48
C GLY A 321 -1.37 0.03 2.63
N THR A 322 -1.06 -0.69 1.56
CA THR A 322 -0.88 -2.15 1.58
C THR A 322 0.36 -2.57 0.80
N ALA A 323 0.95 -3.67 1.22
CA ALA A 323 2.09 -4.26 0.55
C ALA A 323 2.00 -5.79 0.52
N SER A 324 2.72 -6.41 -0.42
CA SER A 324 2.81 -7.85 -0.55
C SER A 324 4.16 -8.24 -1.15
N TYR A 325 4.93 -9.04 -0.43
CA TYR A 325 6.15 -9.66 -0.96
C TYR A 325 5.84 -11.08 -1.44
N ASN A 326 5.88 -11.28 -2.77
CA ASN A 326 5.61 -12.57 -3.41
C ASN A 326 4.25 -13.21 -3.02
N GLY A 327 3.21 -12.37 -2.82
CA GLY A 327 1.85 -12.86 -2.63
C GLY A 327 1.17 -13.14 -3.96
N ALA A 328 0.45 -14.25 -4.06
CA ALA A 328 -0.24 -14.66 -5.28
C ALA A 328 -1.76 -14.80 -5.08
N ASN A 329 -2.51 -14.80 -6.19
CA ASN A 329 -3.97 -14.94 -6.18
C ASN A 329 -4.65 -13.92 -5.24
N LEU A 330 -4.18 -12.69 -5.25
CA LEU A 330 -4.73 -11.60 -4.45
C LEU A 330 -5.94 -10.99 -5.15
N THR A 331 -6.97 -10.66 -4.39
CA THR A 331 -8.05 -9.78 -4.85
C THR A 331 -8.07 -8.55 -3.96
N ILE A 332 -7.72 -7.39 -4.53
CA ILE A 332 -7.70 -6.09 -3.85
C ILE A 332 -8.73 -5.22 -4.54
N ARG A 333 -9.91 -5.05 -3.93
CA ARG A 333 -11.01 -4.38 -4.61
C ARG A 333 -11.79 -3.40 -3.75
N GLY A 334 -12.27 -2.33 -4.38
CA GLY A 334 -13.17 -1.37 -3.74
C GLY A 334 -12.57 -0.66 -2.52
N ASN A 335 -11.24 -0.58 -2.39
CA ASN A 335 -10.59 0.07 -1.26
C ASN A 335 -10.33 1.55 -1.55
N ILE A 336 -10.29 2.36 -0.49
CA ILE A 336 -9.77 3.73 -0.51
C ILE A 336 -8.35 3.69 0.04
N VAL A 337 -7.36 4.09 -0.78
CA VAL A 337 -5.94 4.07 -0.43
C VAL A 337 -5.36 5.46 -0.60
N GLU A 338 -5.20 6.20 0.49
CA GLU A 338 -4.93 7.62 0.39
C GLU A 338 -3.97 8.16 1.46
N ARG A 339 -3.26 9.24 1.14
CA ARG A 339 -2.36 9.97 2.03
C ARG A 339 -1.32 9.09 2.74
N ASN A 340 -0.96 7.96 2.14
CA ASN A 340 0.14 7.14 2.62
C ASN A 340 1.49 7.78 2.25
N ASN A 341 2.58 7.22 2.76
CA ASN A 341 3.88 7.86 2.82
C ASN A 341 3.86 9.16 3.65
N ARG A 342 3.07 9.17 4.73
CA ARG A 342 2.93 10.31 5.64
C ARG A 342 4.30 10.82 6.16
N LEU A 343 5.24 9.91 6.37
CA LEU A 343 6.59 10.23 6.81
C LEU A 343 7.49 10.80 5.69
N ARG A 344 6.98 10.93 4.48
CA ARG A 344 7.66 11.55 3.34
C ARG A 344 9.02 10.92 3.03
N PHE A 345 9.06 9.61 2.92
CA PHE A 345 10.23 8.92 2.40
C PHE A 345 10.45 9.30 0.93
N THR A 346 11.64 9.81 0.60
CA THR A 346 11.98 10.30 -0.74
C THR A 346 13.35 9.80 -1.20
N GLY A 347 13.70 10.01 -2.46
CA GLY A 347 14.99 9.62 -3.02
C GLY A 347 15.16 8.10 -3.17
N LYS A 348 16.39 7.61 -3.10
CA LYS A 348 16.72 6.18 -3.26
C LYS A 348 16.14 5.29 -2.17
N LYS A 349 15.58 5.86 -1.10
CA LYS A 349 15.06 5.13 0.07
C LYS A 349 13.55 4.99 0.09
N ARG A 350 12.87 5.38 -0.98
CA ARG A 350 11.41 5.26 -1.12
C ARG A 350 10.97 3.93 -1.76
N TRP A 351 11.86 2.94 -1.82
CA TRP A 351 11.64 1.75 -2.63
C TRP A 351 10.36 0.99 -2.31
N GLU A 352 9.94 0.99 -1.05
CA GLU A 352 8.73 0.25 -0.65
C GLU A 352 7.50 1.15 -0.42
N SER A 353 7.60 2.43 -0.74
CA SER A 353 6.50 3.36 -0.50
C SER A 353 5.59 3.50 -1.70
N ALA A 354 4.34 3.12 -1.54
CA ALA A 354 3.27 3.27 -2.53
C ALA A 354 1.90 3.27 -1.84
N GLY A 355 0.86 3.59 -2.57
CA GLY A 355 -0.49 3.26 -2.10
C GLY A 355 -0.66 1.76 -1.96
N ILE A 356 -0.44 1.03 -3.06
CA ILE A 356 -0.47 -0.43 -3.16
C ILE A 356 0.87 -0.90 -3.74
N LYS A 357 1.70 -1.60 -2.96
CA LYS A 357 3.01 -2.12 -3.36
C LYS A 357 2.98 -3.65 -3.44
N LEU A 358 3.22 -4.20 -4.62
CA LEU A 358 3.16 -5.65 -4.84
C LEU A 358 4.43 -6.15 -5.53
N HIS A 359 5.04 -7.19 -4.98
CA HIS A 359 6.11 -7.94 -5.62
C HIS A 359 5.55 -9.24 -6.17
N ASN A 360 5.74 -9.52 -7.46
CA ASN A 360 5.29 -10.73 -8.14
C ASN A 360 3.82 -11.12 -7.84
N PRO A 361 2.84 -10.25 -8.05
CA PRO A 361 1.43 -10.53 -7.73
C PRO A 361 0.80 -11.49 -8.75
N ASN A 362 1.32 -12.71 -8.88
CA ASN A 362 0.82 -13.67 -9.87
C ASN A 362 -0.67 -13.97 -9.69
N ASN A 363 -1.42 -14.04 -10.79
CA ASN A 363 -2.86 -14.33 -10.84
C ASN A 363 -3.69 -13.41 -9.92
N SER A 364 -3.30 -12.14 -9.82
CA SER A 364 -3.93 -11.20 -8.90
C SER A 364 -4.82 -10.19 -9.62
N VAL A 365 -5.86 -9.73 -8.94
CA VAL A 365 -6.80 -8.73 -9.44
C VAL A 365 -6.81 -7.52 -8.52
N ILE A 366 -6.52 -6.35 -9.07
CA ILE A 366 -6.61 -5.06 -8.39
C ILE A 366 -7.70 -4.28 -9.11
N GLU A 367 -8.88 -4.17 -8.49
CA GLU A 367 -10.05 -3.65 -9.19
C GLU A 367 -10.88 -2.63 -8.41
N GLY A 368 -11.36 -1.59 -9.08
CA GLY A 368 -12.33 -0.65 -8.52
C GLY A 368 -11.82 0.11 -7.29
N ASN A 369 -10.52 0.23 -7.06
CA ASN A 369 -9.97 0.97 -5.94
C ASN A 369 -9.86 2.47 -6.26
N LEU A 370 -10.02 3.30 -5.24
CA LEU A 370 -9.65 4.70 -5.25
C LEU A 370 -8.27 4.85 -4.61
N VAL A 371 -7.27 5.22 -5.42
CA VAL A 371 -5.88 5.41 -4.97
C VAL A 371 -5.48 6.85 -5.20
N ARG A 372 -5.28 7.64 -4.13
CA ARG A 372 -5.03 9.07 -4.27
C ARG A 372 -4.07 9.64 -3.23
N ASP A 373 -3.41 10.72 -3.60
CA ASP A 373 -2.66 11.58 -2.68
C ASP A 373 -1.64 10.84 -1.79
N ASN A 374 -1.10 9.72 -2.27
CA ASN A 374 -0.01 9.04 -1.59
C ASN A 374 1.27 9.82 -1.89
N LEU A 375 1.77 10.55 -0.91
CA LEU A 375 2.72 11.64 -1.07
C LEU A 375 3.99 11.24 -1.82
N VAL A 376 4.28 11.95 -2.93
CA VAL A 376 5.49 11.82 -3.77
C VAL A 376 5.76 10.40 -4.34
N MET A 377 4.76 9.50 -4.34
CA MET A 377 4.95 8.07 -4.56
C MET A 377 4.14 7.53 -5.73
N TRP A 378 4.19 6.20 -5.85
CA TRP A 378 3.40 5.46 -6.82
C TRP A 378 2.02 5.12 -6.25
N GLY A 379 1.02 5.11 -7.11
CA GLY A 379 -0.33 4.68 -6.73
C GLY A 379 -0.37 3.16 -6.54
N ILE A 380 -0.24 2.43 -7.66
CA ILE A 380 -0.16 0.97 -7.71
C ILE A 380 1.20 0.60 -8.30
N TRP A 381 2.03 -0.08 -7.53
CA TRP A 381 3.37 -0.45 -7.96
C TRP A 381 3.54 -1.97 -7.95
N CYS A 382 3.69 -2.54 -9.14
CA CYS A 382 4.01 -3.95 -9.35
C CYS A 382 5.50 -4.08 -9.63
N ASP A 383 6.24 -4.61 -8.68
CA ASP A 383 7.67 -4.86 -8.78
C ASP A 383 7.95 -6.29 -9.26
N GLN A 384 9.13 -6.54 -9.80
CA GLN A 384 9.53 -7.80 -10.40
C GLN A 384 8.59 -8.25 -11.54
N GLY A 385 8.14 -7.28 -12.36
CA GLY A 385 7.41 -7.52 -13.60
C GLY A 385 5.92 -7.74 -13.46
N GLY A 386 5.33 -7.34 -12.34
CA GLY A 386 3.87 -7.40 -12.15
C GLY A 386 3.30 -8.81 -11.96
N GLY A 387 4.13 -9.84 -12.06
CA GLY A 387 3.66 -11.21 -12.01
C GLY A 387 2.93 -11.65 -13.29
N GLN A 388 2.63 -12.93 -13.40
CA GLN A 388 1.86 -13.50 -14.49
C GLN A 388 0.35 -13.33 -14.23
N ASP A 389 -0.41 -13.03 -15.27
CA ASP A 389 -1.88 -12.93 -15.26
C ASP A 389 -2.43 -11.91 -14.23
N THR A 390 -1.64 -10.87 -13.95
CA THR A 390 -2.07 -9.76 -13.07
C THR A 390 -2.97 -8.80 -13.84
N ARG A 391 -4.09 -8.42 -13.22
CA ARG A 391 -5.08 -7.52 -13.81
C ARG A 391 -5.31 -6.30 -12.91
N ILE A 392 -5.15 -5.11 -13.47
CA ILE A 392 -5.41 -3.82 -12.82
C ILE A 392 -6.54 -3.16 -13.57
N VAL A 393 -7.77 -3.23 -13.06
CA VAL A 393 -8.97 -2.96 -13.82
C VAL A 393 -9.92 -2.01 -13.09
N GLY A 394 -10.41 -0.97 -13.78
CA GLY A 394 -11.46 -0.10 -13.26
C GLY A 394 -11.08 0.71 -12.02
N ASN A 395 -9.78 0.89 -11.73
CA ASN A 395 -9.35 1.71 -10.62
C ASN A 395 -9.38 3.20 -11.00
N THR A 396 -9.57 4.04 -10.00
CA THR A 396 -9.33 5.47 -10.11
C THR A 396 -8.05 5.82 -9.37
N VAL A 397 -7.06 6.37 -10.10
CA VAL A 397 -5.74 6.69 -9.55
C VAL A 397 -5.42 8.14 -9.85
N LEU A 398 -5.21 8.95 -8.81
CA LEU A 398 -5.01 10.37 -9.01
C LEU A 398 -3.90 10.96 -8.13
N ARG A 399 -3.22 11.98 -8.67
CA ARG A 399 -2.17 12.80 -8.03
C ARG A 399 -1.03 11.97 -7.43
N GLN A 400 -0.55 10.97 -8.20
CA GLN A 400 0.60 10.15 -7.85
C GLN A 400 1.84 10.57 -8.65
N GLY A 401 3.04 10.18 -8.19
CA GLY A 401 4.26 10.29 -9.01
C GLY A 401 4.16 9.44 -10.27
N ALA A 402 3.78 8.18 -10.14
CA ALA A 402 3.24 7.36 -11.22
C ALA A 402 1.94 6.70 -10.74
N GLY A 403 0.90 6.72 -11.58
CA GLY A 403 -0.39 6.12 -11.25
C GLY A 403 -0.26 4.61 -11.10
N ILE A 404 0.21 3.93 -12.15
CA ILE A 404 0.49 2.50 -12.17
C ILE A 404 1.91 2.29 -12.67
N ASP A 405 2.72 1.53 -11.94
CA ASP A 405 4.13 1.29 -12.25
C ASP A 405 4.48 -0.19 -12.25
N PHE A 406 5.13 -0.65 -13.32
CA PHE A 406 5.72 -1.99 -13.41
C PHE A 406 7.23 -1.85 -13.43
N GLU A 407 7.91 -2.54 -12.52
CA GLU A 407 9.36 -2.47 -12.40
C GLU A 407 10.01 -3.85 -12.43
N ILE A 408 11.08 -3.98 -13.21
CA ILE A 408 12.00 -5.12 -13.24
C ILE A 408 11.30 -6.45 -13.50
N GLY A 409 11.44 -6.99 -14.67
CA GLY A 409 10.98 -8.35 -14.90
C GLY A 409 10.79 -8.73 -16.36
N PRO A 410 10.84 -10.03 -16.65
CA PRO A 410 10.58 -10.53 -18.00
C PRO A 410 9.15 -10.17 -18.45
N ALA A 411 8.96 -10.12 -19.75
CA ALA A 411 7.65 -9.88 -20.35
C ALA A 411 6.68 -11.01 -19.98
N LYS A 412 5.75 -10.71 -19.06
CA LYS A 412 4.68 -11.60 -18.62
C LYS A 412 3.32 -10.96 -18.92
N PRO A 413 2.30 -11.73 -19.28
CA PRO A 413 0.97 -11.18 -19.56
C PRO A 413 0.39 -10.44 -18.35
N CYS A 414 0.19 -9.14 -18.47
CA CYS A 414 -0.50 -8.31 -17.49
C CYS A 414 -1.49 -7.39 -18.20
N VAL A 415 -2.59 -7.03 -17.53
CA VAL A 415 -3.63 -6.18 -18.12
C VAL A 415 -3.89 -4.96 -17.25
N VAL A 416 -3.82 -3.78 -17.85
CA VAL A 416 -4.22 -2.49 -17.27
C VAL A 416 -5.38 -1.96 -18.10
N GLU A 417 -6.60 -2.08 -17.61
CA GLU A 417 -7.79 -1.82 -18.42
C GLU A 417 -8.86 -1.03 -17.66
N ARG A 418 -9.52 -0.10 -18.39
CA ARG A 418 -10.66 0.68 -17.85
C ARG A 418 -10.36 1.47 -16.59
N ASN A 419 -9.10 1.85 -16.36
CA ASN A 419 -8.75 2.71 -15.25
C ASN A 419 -8.94 4.18 -15.62
N VAL A 420 -9.22 5.00 -14.62
CA VAL A 420 -9.27 6.46 -14.71
C VAL A 420 -8.03 7.01 -14.00
N LEU A 421 -7.13 7.65 -14.75
CA LEU A 421 -5.83 8.11 -14.29
C LEU A 421 -5.79 9.65 -14.38
N ILE A 422 -5.87 10.35 -13.24
CA ILE A 422 -6.07 11.81 -13.19
C ILE A 422 -4.85 12.49 -12.58
N GLU A 423 -4.29 13.48 -13.28
CA GLU A 423 -3.25 14.39 -12.79
C GLU A 423 -2.03 13.70 -12.15
N ASN A 424 -1.72 12.47 -12.59
CA ASN A 424 -0.52 11.78 -12.17
C ASN A 424 0.74 12.41 -12.83
N GLY A 425 1.91 12.23 -12.25
CA GLY A 425 3.16 12.55 -12.94
C GLY A 425 3.25 11.74 -14.23
N VAL A 426 3.22 10.42 -14.10
CA VAL A 426 3.08 9.46 -15.20
C VAL A 426 1.80 8.65 -14.97
N GLY A 427 0.99 8.45 -16.00
CA GLY A 427 -0.22 7.64 -15.89
C GLY A 427 0.13 6.16 -15.65
N VAL A 428 0.68 5.50 -16.66
CA VAL A 428 1.22 4.13 -16.56
C VAL A 428 2.68 4.11 -16.98
N ARG A 429 3.52 3.47 -16.19
CA ARG A 429 4.94 3.33 -16.50
C ARG A 429 5.38 1.87 -16.46
N THR A 430 6.22 1.49 -17.42
CA THR A 430 6.97 0.24 -17.37
C THR A 430 8.46 0.56 -17.29
N ARG A 431 9.10 0.13 -16.21
CA ARG A 431 10.54 0.26 -15.99
C ARG A 431 11.21 -1.10 -16.09
N GLU A 432 11.97 -1.32 -17.16
CA GLU A 432 12.66 -2.59 -17.36
C GLU A 432 11.69 -3.79 -17.21
N SER A 433 10.46 -3.63 -17.75
CA SER A 433 9.36 -4.59 -17.62
C SER A 433 8.55 -4.61 -18.92
N GLY A 434 8.09 -5.77 -19.34
CA GLY A 434 7.30 -5.94 -20.58
C GLY A 434 6.04 -6.78 -20.37
N GLY A 435 5.37 -7.13 -21.46
CA GLY A 435 4.17 -7.99 -21.47
C GLY A 435 2.89 -7.30 -21.00
N VAL A 436 2.88 -5.98 -20.84
CA VAL A 436 1.75 -5.24 -20.30
C VAL A 436 0.82 -4.77 -21.42
N THR A 437 -0.44 -5.16 -21.37
CA THR A 437 -1.51 -4.61 -22.21
C THR A 437 -2.18 -3.44 -21.47
N ILE A 438 -2.05 -2.24 -22.03
CA ILE A 438 -2.65 -0.99 -21.53
C ILE A 438 -3.79 -0.63 -22.47
N ALA A 439 -5.03 -0.93 -22.08
CA ALA A 439 -6.15 -0.82 -23.01
C ALA A 439 -7.38 -0.14 -22.38
N ARG A 440 -8.09 0.66 -23.16
CA ARG A 440 -9.36 1.29 -22.78
C ARG A 440 -9.29 2.07 -21.47
N ASN A 441 -8.13 2.69 -21.16
CA ASN A 441 -7.99 3.58 -20.02
C ASN A 441 -8.29 5.02 -20.41
N LEU A 442 -8.70 5.80 -19.43
CA LEU A 442 -8.86 7.24 -19.52
C LEU A 442 -7.72 7.92 -18.76
N PHE A 443 -6.88 8.66 -19.47
CA PHE A 443 -5.83 9.49 -18.91
C PHE A 443 -6.24 10.94 -18.97
N VAL A 444 -6.10 11.66 -17.90
CA VAL A 444 -6.50 13.07 -17.81
C VAL A 444 -5.41 13.86 -17.08
N GLY A 445 -4.81 14.83 -17.78
CA GLY A 445 -3.89 15.80 -17.22
C GLY A 445 -2.58 15.20 -16.66
N SER A 446 -2.06 14.14 -17.24
CA SER A 446 -0.75 13.59 -16.86
C SER A 446 0.35 14.65 -17.07
N LYS A 447 1.21 14.86 -16.06
CA LYS A 447 2.16 15.97 -16.03
C LYS A 447 3.44 15.69 -16.82
N VAL A 448 3.87 14.42 -16.89
CA VAL A 448 5.11 13.99 -17.55
C VAL A 448 4.80 13.11 -18.77
N ALA A 449 3.98 12.09 -18.61
CA ALA A 449 3.54 11.21 -19.69
C ALA A 449 2.24 10.50 -19.31
N ASP A 450 1.39 10.23 -20.29
CA ASP A 450 0.25 9.32 -20.12
C ASP A 450 0.76 7.88 -20.00
N VAL A 451 1.67 7.48 -20.88
CA VAL A 451 2.39 6.20 -20.78
C VAL A 451 3.89 6.43 -20.97
N GLU A 452 4.69 5.83 -20.13
CA GLU A 452 6.15 5.89 -20.20
C GLU A 452 6.75 4.48 -20.23
N PHE A 453 7.59 4.22 -21.22
CA PHE A 453 8.50 3.08 -21.24
C PHE A 453 9.89 3.55 -20.84
N SER A 454 10.51 2.90 -19.85
CA SER A 454 11.76 3.38 -19.29
C SER A 454 12.77 2.25 -19.08
N VAL A 455 14.00 2.50 -19.54
CA VAL A 455 15.19 1.73 -19.22
C VAL A 455 16.12 2.65 -18.44
N GLU A 456 16.19 2.46 -17.13
CA GLU A 456 16.96 3.31 -16.23
C GLU A 456 18.29 2.72 -15.80
N ARG A 457 18.45 1.40 -15.96
CA ARG A 457 19.63 0.67 -15.51
C ARG A 457 20.06 -0.34 -16.57
N LYS A 458 21.37 -0.57 -16.67
CA LYS A 458 21.88 -1.70 -17.44
C LYS A 458 21.56 -2.99 -16.69
N ARG A 459 20.64 -3.76 -17.22
CA ARG A 459 20.27 -5.10 -16.75
C ARG A 459 20.23 -6.06 -17.91
N GLU A 460 20.62 -7.29 -17.67
CA GLU A 460 20.35 -8.35 -18.63
C GLU A 460 18.83 -8.45 -18.84
N GLY A 461 18.40 -8.49 -20.11
CA GLY A 461 16.98 -8.61 -20.45
C GLY A 461 16.15 -7.36 -20.14
N ASN A 462 16.54 -6.18 -20.59
CA ASN A 462 15.67 -4.99 -20.55
C ASN A 462 14.43 -5.20 -21.40
N TRP A 463 13.31 -5.45 -20.75
CA TRP A 463 12.05 -5.83 -21.42
C TRP A 463 11.06 -4.66 -21.58
N SER A 464 11.43 -3.44 -21.24
CA SER A 464 10.53 -2.28 -21.38
C SER A 464 9.99 -2.18 -22.80
N ALA A 465 8.69 -2.14 -22.91
CA ALA A 465 7.91 -2.18 -24.13
C ALA A 465 7.98 -3.49 -24.96
N GLU A 466 8.79 -4.47 -24.59
CA GLU A 466 8.73 -5.78 -25.24
C GLU A 466 7.36 -6.42 -24.98
N ARG A 467 6.67 -6.85 -26.05
CA ARG A 467 5.32 -7.44 -26.00
C ARG A 467 4.29 -6.60 -25.24
N CYS A 468 4.48 -5.29 -25.16
CA CYS A 468 3.47 -4.38 -24.63
C CYS A 468 2.48 -3.98 -25.71
N ALA A 469 1.21 -3.86 -25.32
CA ALA A 469 0.17 -3.32 -26.17
C ALA A 469 -0.43 -2.06 -25.55
N ILE A 470 -0.56 -0.98 -26.32
CA ILE A 470 -1.25 0.25 -25.92
C ILE A 470 -2.37 0.47 -26.91
N GLN A 471 -3.60 0.18 -26.51
CA GLN A 471 -4.69 0.10 -27.46
C GLN A 471 -5.95 0.79 -26.92
N HIS A 472 -6.59 1.57 -27.81
CA HIS A 472 -7.91 2.14 -27.53
C HIS A 472 -7.99 2.98 -26.25
N ASN A 473 -6.90 3.66 -25.84
CA ASN A 473 -6.92 4.57 -24.72
C ASN A 473 -7.36 5.95 -25.15
N LEU A 474 -7.99 6.69 -24.23
CA LEU A 474 -8.27 8.11 -24.39
C LEU A 474 -7.34 8.90 -23.48
N MET A 475 -6.52 9.78 -24.06
CA MET A 475 -5.48 10.56 -23.39
C MET A 475 -5.76 12.05 -23.58
N LEU A 476 -6.16 12.74 -22.49
CA LEU A 476 -6.60 14.14 -22.51
C LEU A 476 -5.66 15.02 -21.67
N GLY A 477 -5.17 16.11 -22.26
CA GLY A 477 -4.39 17.13 -21.55
C GLY A 477 -3.03 16.69 -21.01
N GLY A 478 -2.59 15.48 -21.34
CA GLY A 478 -1.28 14.94 -20.95
C GLY A 478 -0.20 15.18 -21.98
N THR A 479 0.98 14.60 -21.77
CA THR A 479 2.14 14.67 -22.66
C THR A 479 2.24 13.50 -23.63
N GLY A 480 1.23 12.61 -23.69
CA GLY A 480 1.17 11.47 -24.58
C GLY A 480 2.15 10.35 -24.18
N LEU A 481 2.91 9.84 -25.14
CA LEU A 481 3.81 8.71 -24.97
C LEU A 481 5.26 9.17 -24.81
N ARG A 482 6.00 8.51 -23.94
CA ARG A 482 7.39 8.80 -23.68
C ARG A 482 8.24 7.55 -23.61
N LEU A 483 9.39 7.59 -24.29
CA LEU A 483 10.48 6.61 -24.17
C LEU A 483 11.65 7.28 -23.43
N LYS A 484 12.04 6.71 -22.30
CA LYS A 484 13.21 7.12 -21.52
C LYS A 484 14.24 5.99 -21.55
N LEU A 485 15.34 6.20 -22.25
CA LEU A 485 16.34 5.17 -22.51
C LEU A 485 17.69 5.62 -22.00
N THR A 486 18.24 4.99 -20.98
CA THR A 486 19.62 5.17 -20.54
C THR A 486 20.61 4.29 -21.32
N ALA A 487 20.12 3.19 -21.89
CA ALA A 487 20.87 2.23 -22.70
C ALA A 487 20.04 1.82 -23.92
N PRO A 488 19.98 2.65 -24.98
CA PRO A 488 19.11 2.41 -26.14
C PRO A 488 19.41 1.07 -26.85
N ASP A 489 20.67 0.64 -26.85
CA ASP A 489 21.13 -0.63 -27.41
C ASP A 489 20.53 -1.87 -26.71
N GLN A 490 20.06 -1.70 -25.48
CA GLN A 490 19.41 -2.75 -24.69
C GLN A 490 17.88 -2.70 -24.77
N PHE A 491 17.32 -1.73 -25.47
CA PHE A 491 15.88 -1.58 -25.59
C PHE A 491 15.30 -2.60 -26.56
N ARG A 492 14.51 -3.53 -26.06
CA ARG A 492 13.86 -4.56 -26.85
C ARG A 492 12.47 -4.13 -27.31
N CYS A 493 12.20 -4.36 -28.59
CA CYS A 493 11.01 -3.86 -29.25
C CYS A 493 10.05 -4.96 -29.74
N ALA A 494 10.41 -6.22 -29.63
CA ALA A 494 9.65 -7.30 -30.22
C ALA A 494 8.21 -7.41 -29.69
N GLY A 495 7.25 -7.60 -30.59
CA GLY A 495 5.86 -7.88 -30.27
C GLY A 495 5.07 -6.71 -29.66
N ARG A 496 5.50 -5.48 -29.87
CA ARG A 496 4.76 -4.29 -29.43
C ARG A 496 3.62 -3.95 -30.35
N GLN A 497 2.54 -3.47 -29.74
CA GLN A 497 1.40 -2.95 -30.47
C GLN A 497 1.00 -1.58 -29.92
N LEU A 498 0.81 -0.62 -30.79
CA LEU A 498 0.30 0.70 -30.48
C LEU A 498 -0.82 1.01 -31.48
N ASP A 499 -2.07 0.98 -31.06
CA ASP A 499 -3.17 1.10 -32.02
C ASP A 499 -4.46 1.66 -31.40
N GLY A 500 -5.18 2.45 -32.18
CA GLY A 500 -6.52 2.92 -31.84
C GLY A 500 -6.57 3.90 -30.65
N ASN A 501 -5.44 4.53 -30.27
CA ASN A 501 -5.43 5.49 -29.18
C ASN A 501 -5.87 6.87 -29.67
N LEU A 502 -6.62 7.59 -28.84
CA LEU A 502 -7.06 8.95 -29.08
C LEU A 502 -6.31 9.92 -28.18
N PHE A 503 -5.67 10.91 -28.77
CA PHE A 503 -4.92 11.94 -28.10
C PHE A 503 -5.62 13.29 -28.28
N GLY A 504 -6.22 13.83 -27.21
CA GLY A 504 -7.00 15.04 -27.22
C GLY A 504 -6.70 15.99 -26.05
N GLY A 505 -7.34 17.15 -26.03
CA GLY A 505 -7.13 18.18 -25.01
C GLY A 505 -5.99 19.15 -25.38
N VAL A 506 -5.52 19.96 -24.48
CA VAL A 506 -4.75 21.17 -24.68
C VAL A 506 -3.59 21.10 -25.67
N ALA A 507 -3.63 22.08 -26.56
CA ALA A 507 -2.60 22.71 -27.38
C ALA A 507 -1.23 22.03 -27.54
N GLY A 508 -0.95 21.63 -28.75
CA GLY A 508 0.37 21.41 -29.31
C GLY A 508 0.55 20.04 -29.90
N ASP A 509 0.90 20.02 -31.17
CA ASP A 509 1.18 18.82 -31.95
C ASP A 509 2.37 18.00 -31.45
N LYS A 510 3.10 18.50 -30.42
CA LYS A 510 4.36 17.93 -29.95
C LYS A 510 4.20 17.31 -28.57
N ARG A 511 3.60 16.13 -28.50
CA ARG A 511 3.25 15.45 -27.26
C ARG A 511 3.99 14.13 -27.05
N PHE A 512 4.86 13.75 -27.95
CA PHE A 512 5.54 12.47 -27.98
C PHE A 512 7.04 12.68 -27.84
N ALA A 513 7.70 11.95 -26.99
CA ALA A 513 9.11 12.17 -26.72
C ALA A 513 9.90 10.88 -26.67
N PHE A 514 11.05 10.86 -27.34
CA PHE A 514 12.17 9.98 -27.03
C PHE A 514 13.13 10.73 -26.11
N GLU A 515 13.82 10.01 -25.21
CA GLU A 515 14.75 10.64 -24.28
C GLU A 515 15.80 11.49 -25.04
N LYS A 516 16.05 12.69 -24.56
CA LYS A 516 16.99 13.68 -25.14
C LYS A 516 16.59 14.23 -26.52
N GLU A 517 15.52 13.77 -27.12
CA GLU A 517 15.01 14.39 -28.33
C GLU A 517 13.94 15.44 -28.00
N PRO A 518 13.83 16.48 -28.82
CA PRO A 518 12.70 17.40 -28.71
C PRO A 518 11.37 16.66 -28.84
N PRO A 519 10.33 17.06 -28.13
CA PRO A 519 8.99 16.51 -28.35
C PRO A 519 8.56 16.61 -29.82
N MET A 520 7.91 15.58 -30.33
CA MET A 520 7.52 15.47 -31.73
C MET A 520 6.01 15.24 -31.89
N ALA A 521 5.52 15.49 -33.10
CA ALA A 521 4.14 15.20 -33.47
C ALA A 521 3.88 13.68 -33.57
N LEU A 522 2.62 13.27 -33.48
CA LEU A 522 2.21 11.88 -33.53
C LEU A 522 2.76 11.14 -34.78
N VAL A 523 2.68 11.74 -35.95
CA VAL A 523 3.16 11.14 -37.22
C VAL A 523 4.66 10.80 -37.15
N GLN A 524 5.47 11.72 -36.59
CA GLN A 524 6.90 11.47 -36.42
C GLN A 524 7.17 10.38 -35.39
N TRP A 525 6.40 10.36 -34.30
CA TRP A 525 6.46 9.32 -33.31
C TRP A 525 6.10 7.95 -33.92
N GLN A 526 4.98 7.87 -34.65
CA GLN A 526 4.53 6.64 -35.31
C GLN A 526 5.62 6.08 -36.24
N ALA A 527 6.24 6.92 -37.06
CA ALA A 527 7.33 6.49 -37.94
C ALA A 527 8.53 5.93 -37.15
N LYS A 528 8.93 6.58 -36.06
CA LYS A 528 10.00 6.08 -35.18
C LYS A 528 9.60 4.79 -34.47
N TRP A 529 8.38 4.70 -33.96
CA TRP A 529 7.87 3.52 -33.28
C TRP A 529 7.87 2.30 -34.21
N MET A 530 7.39 2.46 -35.44
CA MET A 530 7.43 1.41 -36.46
C MET A 530 8.87 1.00 -36.80
N SER A 531 9.78 1.96 -36.92
CA SER A 531 11.21 1.67 -37.13
C SER A 531 11.84 0.84 -36.01
N PHE A 532 11.52 1.14 -34.76
CA PHE A 532 11.97 0.36 -33.61
C PHE A 532 11.31 -1.02 -33.53
N ASN A 533 10.08 -1.14 -33.98
CA ASN A 533 9.30 -2.37 -33.89
C ASN A 533 9.56 -3.32 -35.07
N GLY A 534 10.09 -2.83 -36.17
CA GLY A 534 10.29 -3.60 -37.38
C GLY A 534 8.98 -4.03 -38.08
N ASP A 535 7.84 -3.45 -37.70
CA ASP A 535 6.50 -3.76 -38.20
C ASP A 535 5.80 -2.49 -38.69
N THR A 536 5.44 -2.45 -39.95
CA THR A 536 4.76 -1.32 -40.59
C THR A 536 3.29 -1.18 -40.17
N ASP A 537 2.69 -2.23 -39.64
CA ASP A 537 1.27 -2.27 -39.26
C ASP A 537 1.05 -2.04 -37.75
N ALA A 538 2.12 -1.84 -36.98
CA ALA A 538 2.06 -1.74 -35.53
C ALA A 538 1.26 -0.52 -34.99
N GLU A 539 0.97 0.47 -35.84
CA GLU A 539 0.23 1.68 -35.45
C GLU A 539 -0.48 2.31 -36.67
N GLN A 540 -1.76 2.09 -36.83
CA GLN A 540 -2.49 2.66 -37.96
C GLN A 540 -3.70 3.53 -37.58
N ARG A 541 -4.33 3.27 -36.43
CA ARG A 541 -5.62 3.89 -36.07
C ARG A 541 -5.52 4.94 -34.97
N SER A 542 -4.38 5.06 -34.32
CA SER A 542 -4.18 6.12 -33.32
C SER A 542 -4.16 7.49 -34.00
N ARG A 543 -4.82 8.45 -33.39
CA ARG A 543 -4.95 9.80 -33.99
C ARG A 543 -5.07 10.90 -32.96
N MET A 544 -4.66 12.09 -33.38
CA MET A 544 -5.02 13.33 -32.68
C MET A 544 -6.52 13.57 -32.88
N VAL A 545 -7.20 13.93 -31.81
CA VAL A 545 -8.61 14.34 -31.82
C VAL A 545 -8.76 15.77 -31.34
N GLY A 546 -9.93 16.34 -31.50
CA GLY A 546 -10.23 17.70 -31.10
C GLY A 546 -10.07 17.94 -29.59
N GLU A 547 -10.31 19.18 -29.19
CA GLU A 547 -10.22 19.58 -27.79
C GLU A 547 -11.21 18.82 -26.91
N GLY A 548 -10.75 18.44 -25.73
CA GLY A 548 -11.57 17.96 -24.63
C GLY A 548 -11.23 18.74 -23.37
N ALA A 549 -12.23 19.26 -22.69
CA ALA A 549 -12.05 19.85 -21.37
C ALA A 549 -12.37 18.83 -20.29
N TYR A 550 -11.71 18.95 -19.14
CA TYR A 550 -12.04 18.15 -17.98
C TYR A 550 -12.08 19.00 -16.72
N ARG A 551 -12.88 18.56 -15.76
CA ARG A 551 -12.91 19.11 -14.41
C ARG A 551 -13.14 18.00 -13.42
N PHE A 552 -12.24 17.90 -12.45
CA PHE A 552 -12.41 17.00 -11.32
C PHE A 552 -13.00 17.74 -10.14
N ASP A 553 -14.11 17.25 -9.61
CA ASP A 553 -14.79 17.77 -8.42
C ASP A 553 -14.51 16.83 -7.24
N GLU A 554 -13.62 17.23 -6.35
CA GLU A 554 -13.24 16.41 -5.19
C GLU A 554 -14.36 16.19 -4.21
N THR A 555 -15.25 17.19 -4.03
CA THR A 555 -16.36 17.10 -3.08
C THR A 555 -17.38 16.07 -3.54
N LYS A 556 -17.64 16.04 -4.83
CA LYS A 556 -18.58 15.09 -5.45
C LYS A 556 -17.90 13.79 -5.90
N MET A 557 -16.59 13.72 -5.82
CA MET A 557 -15.80 12.63 -6.41
C MET A 557 -16.28 12.34 -7.84
N ALA A 558 -16.29 13.36 -8.67
CA ALA A 558 -16.79 13.29 -10.03
C ALA A 558 -15.83 13.94 -11.02
N LEU A 559 -15.54 13.23 -12.11
CA LEU A 559 -14.81 13.74 -13.27
C LEU A 559 -15.82 14.14 -14.34
N THR A 560 -15.88 15.42 -14.67
CA THR A 560 -16.64 15.93 -15.80
C THR A 560 -15.72 16.05 -17.02
N LEU A 561 -16.13 15.49 -18.14
CA LEU A 561 -15.45 15.60 -19.43
C LEU A 561 -16.37 16.28 -20.42
N GLU A 562 -15.85 17.21 -21.19
CA GLU A 562 -16.54 17.79 -22.34
C GLU A 562 -15.73 17.46 -23.59
N LEU A 563 -16.23 16.51 -24.39
CA LEU A 563 -15.56 15.99 -25.57
C LEU A 563 -16.16 16.62 -26.81
N ARG A 564 -15.33 17.35 -27.60
CA ARG A 564 -15.74 17.96 -28.88
C ARG A 564 -15.57 17.01 -30.08
N PHE A 565 -15.34 15.72 -29.81
CA PHE A 565 -15.16 14.67 -30.80
C PHE A 565 -15.89 13.40 -30.37
N ASP A 566 -16.16 12.50 -31.30
CA ASP A 566 -16.68 11.18 -30.99
C ASP A 566 -15.54 10.27 -30.48
N PRO A 567 -15.57 9.81 -29.22
CA PRO A 567 -14.54 8.95 -28.65
C PRO A 567 -14.46 7.56 -29.30
N LYS A 568 -15.41 7.20 -30.17
CA LYS A 568 -15.43 5.92 -30.89
C LYS A 568 -14.75 5.94 -32.24
N THR A 569 -14.23 7.08 -32.70
CA THR A 569 -13.65 7.23 -34.05
C THR A 569 -12.46 6.30 -34.34
N ALA A 570 -11.75 5.77 -33.37
CA ALA A 570 -10.68 4.78 -33.54
C ALA A 570 -11.03 3.41 -32.90
N GLY A 571 -12.33 3.13 -32.76
CA GLY A 571 -12.84 2.01 -31.98
C GLY A 571 -13.25 2.45 -30.57
N GLU A 572 -13.91 1.58 -29.82
CA GLU A 572 -14.36 1.91 -28.48
C GLU A 572 -13.15 2.08 -27.55
N THR A 573 -12.95 3.31 -27.06
CA THR A 573 -11.92 3.65 -26.09
C THR A 573 -12.40 3.36 -24.66
N TYR A 574 -12.48 4.38 -23.78
CA TYR A 574 -13.05 4.17 -22.44
C TYR A 574 -14.57 3.94 -22.54
N PRO A 575 -15.11 2.85 -21.96
CA PRO A 575 -16.52 2.50 -22.12
C PRO A 575 -17.47 3.57 -21.58
N GLY A 576 -18.57 3.79 -22.33
CA GLY A 576 -19.65 4.67 -21.93
C GLY A 576 -19.44 6.16 -22.24
N LEU A 577 -18.29 6.56 -22.80
CA LEU A 577 -18.09 7.94 -23.23
C LEU A 577 -18.80 8.23 -24.56
N HIS A 578 -19.25 9.47 -24.71
CA HIS A 578 -19.86 10.00 -25.93
C HIS A 578 -19.40 11.44 -26.19
N GLN A 579 -19.64 11.94 -27.39
CA GLN A 579 -19.40 13.34 -27.69
C GLN A 579 -20.28 14.23 -26.83
N GLY A 580 -19.74 15.34 -26.32
CA GLY A 580 -20.40 16.25 -25.40
C GLY A 580 -20.00 16.03 -23.94
N ALA A 581 -20.89 16.40 -23.04
CA ALA A 581 -20.63 16.33 -21.59
C ALA A 581 -20.80 14.90 -21.06
N ASN A 582 -19.78 14.43 -20.34
CA ASN A 582 -19.77 13.16 -19.65
C ASN A 582 -19.44 13.39 -18.17
N VAL A 583 -20.15 12.74 -17.27
CA VAL A 583 -19.87 12.77 -15.84
C VAL A 583 -19.58 11.36 -15.36
N LEU A 584 -18.35 11.14 -14.91
CA LEU A 584 -17.88 9.86 -14.40
C LEU A 584 -17.77 9.94 -12.89
N PRO A 585 -18.39 9.03 -12.14
CA PRO A 585 -18.11 8.89 -10.71
C PRO A 585 -16.66 8.43 -10.54
N VAL A 586 -15.96 9.04 -9.60
CA VAL A 586 -14.57 8.76 -9.30
C VAL A 586 -14.50 8.21 -7.89
N GLY A 587 -14.18 6.95 -7.75
CA GLY A 587 -14.09 6.31 -6.45
C GLY A 587 -14.84 4.99 -6.38
N THR A 588 -14.79 4.39 -5.22
CA THR A 588 -15.52 3.16 -4.92
C THR A 588 -17.01 3.48 -4.68
N LYS A 589 -17.89 2.77 -5.33
CA LYS A 589 -19.34 2.81 -4.97
C LYS A 589 -19.58 2.06 -3.67
#